data_5d7743ee9888edec8409983c1e1ce231
#
_entry.id   5d7743ee9888edec8409983c1e1ce231
#
_cell.length_a   1.000
_cell.length_b   1.000
_cell.length_c   1.000
_cell.angle_alpha   90.00
_cell.angle_beta   90.00
_cell.angle_gamma   90.00
#
_symmetry.space_group_name_H-M   'P 1'
#
loop_
_entity.id
_entity.type
_entity.pdbx_description
1 polymer ?
#
loop_
_entity_poly.entity_id
_entity_poly.type
_entity_poly.pdbx_seq_one_letter_code
_entity_poly.pdbx_strand_id
1 'polypeptide(L)'
;MELGYIGLGAMGGALARRLMLSHKLRVLDLRPDVVADFAKDGAVPAQDGASLARECDVIMLCLPRSADVRAAIFGPGGLIEGLEPGKIVVDQTSGDPDETRAMAAELAEKGITLIDAPVSGGPDGATAGTIAIMAAGPMDVFETVKPFFESISPNVFHCGDIGNAHVLKLVNNTIAACCRIATLEAVAMGRKYGLSLEKMTEVINKSSGRNGATERMLPKMIEGEPSSKFALALMLKDVGLATQLGINCGAPMLVANVTRGLLQTAHYKAGDGANLDEAAPTIEAMADMKFTP
;
A
#
# COMPACT_ATOMS: atom_id res chain seq x y z
N MET A 1 22.29 -12.96 6.14
CA MET A 1 21.28 -13.18 5.09
C MET A 1 21.41 -12.07 4.06
N GLU A 2 21.53 -12.42 2.79
CA GLU A 2 21.60 -11.49 1.68
C GLU A 2 20.18 -11.06 1.29
N LEU A 3 19.98 -9.76 1.06
CA LEU A 3 18.67 -9.17 0.82
C LEU A 3 18.50 -8.71 -0.63
N GLY A 4 17.35 -9.07 -1.23
CA GLY A 4 16.89 -8.58 -2.52
C GLY A 4 15.65 -7.71 -2.38
N TYR A 5 15.47 -6.73 -3.28
CA TYR A 5 14.30 -5.88 -3.33
C TYR A 5 13.85 -5.64 -4.77
N ILE A 6 12.57 -5.90 -5.05
CA ILE A 6 11.95 -5.68 -6.36
C ILE A 6 10.85 -4.64 -6.25
N GLY A 7 10.88 -3.65 -7.16
CA GLY A 7 9.90 -2.58 -7.21
C GLY A 7 10.33 -1.37 -6.40
N LEU A 8 11.00 -0.44 -7.07
CA LEU A 8 11.60 0.77 -6.51
C LEU A 8 10.73 2.03 -6.78
N GLY A 9 9.41 1.84 -6.89
CA GLY A 9 8.45 2.93 -7.03
C GLY A 9 8.37 3.81 -5.78
N ALA A 10 7.37 4.70 -5.74
CA ALA A 10 7.24 5.67 -4.64
C ALA A 10 7.22 5.00 -3.25
N MET A 11 6.51 3.86 -3.10
CA MET A 11 6.45 3.13 -1.83
C MET A 11 7.67 2.22 -1.66
N GLY A 12 7.91 1.30 -2.60
CA GLY A 12 9.01 0.34 -2.49
C GLY A 12 10.37 1.02 -2.43
N GLY A 13 10.56 2.11 -3.19
CA GLY A 13 11.79 2.90 -3.12
C GLY A 13 12.01 3.54 -1.74
N ALA A 14 10.97 4.04 -1.08
CA ALA A 14 11.09 4.57 0.28
C ALA A 14 11.44 3.48 1.30
N LEU A 15 10.81 2.30 1.20
CA LEU A 15 11.10 1.14 2.04
C LEU A 15 12.52 0.61 1.82
N ALA A 16 12.93 0.45 0.55
CA ALA A 16 14.25 -0.02 0.19
C ALA A 16 15.36 0.94 0.67
N ARG A 17 15.20 2.25 0.50
CA ARG A 17 16.16 3.25 1.02
C ARG A 17 16.26 3.19 2.55
N ARG A 18 15.15 2.96 3.23
CA ARG A 18 15.15 2.80 4.69
C ARG A 18 15.91 1.54 5.11
N LEU A 19 15.68 0.43 4.41
CA LEU A 19 16.38 -0.84 4.64
C LEU A 19 17.89 -0.70 4.38
N MET A 20 18.31 0.06 3.36
CA MET A 20 19.71 0.33 3.02
C MET A 20 20.49 1.08 4.11
N LEU A 21 19.82 1.75 5.05
CA LEU A 21 20.51 2.39 6.17
C LEU A 21 21.24 1.38 7.07
N SER A 22 20.80 0.13 7.08
CA SER A 22 21.33 -0.92 7.96
C SER A 22 21.80 -2.18 7.22
N HIS A 23 21.41 -2.34 5.96
CA HIS A 23 21.67 -3.57 5.18
C HIS A 23 22.17 -3.27 3.78
N LYS A 24 23.04 -4.14 3.25
CA LYS A 24 23.32 -4.17 1.81
C LYS A 24 22.13 -4.75 1.09
N LEU A 25 21.81 -4.19 -0.06
CA LEU A 25 20.60 -4.54 -0.81
C LEU A 25 20.92 -4.77 -2.29
N ARG A 26 20.47 -5.90 -2.84
CA ARG A 26 20.37 -6.09 -4.28
C ARG A 26 19.02 -5.62 -4.77
N VAL A 27 18.97 -4.95 -5.90
CA VAL A 27 17.74 -4.28 -6.36
C VAL A 27 17.41 -4.59 -7.81
N LEU A 28 16.10 -4.65 -8.08
CA LEU A 28 15.57 -4.83 -9.42
C LEU A 28 14.31 -3.96 -9.60
N ASP A 29 14.24 -3.23 -10.70
CA ASP A 29 13.05 -2.51 -11.17
C ASP A 29 13.04 -2.52 -12.70
N LEU A 30 11.88 -2.41 -13.29
CA LEU A 30 11.73 -2.32 -14.76
C LEU A 30 12.29 -1.02 -15.34
N ARG A 31 12.54 -0.01 -14.52
CA ARG A 31 13.06 1.30 -14.89
C ARG A 31 14.56 1.38 -14.61
N PRO A 32 15.41 1.34 -15.63
CA PRO A 32 16.87 1.34 -15.47
C PRO A 32 17.41 2.61 -14.78
N ASP A 33 16.78 3.75 -15.00
CA ASP A 33 17.14 5.02 -14.38
C ASP A 33 16.96 4.98 -12.85
N VAL A 34 15.89 4.39 -12.37
CA VAL A 34 15.64 4.19 -10.92
C VAL A 34 16.67 3.23 -10.32
N VAL A 35 16.97 2.12 -11.00
CA VAL A 35 18.00 1.17 -10.55
C VAL A 35 19.38 1.85 -10.48
N ALA A 36 19.72 2.67 -11.49
CA ALA A 36 20.99 3.41 -11.50
C ALA A 36 21.09 4.42 -10.35
N ASP A 37 19.97 5.03 -9.94
CA ASP A 37 19.92 5.93 -8.77
C ASP A 37 20.20 5.17 -7.46
N PHE A 38 19.59 4.00 -7.28
CA PHE A 38 19.86 3.13 -6.13
C PHE A 38 21.31 2.63 -6.09
N ALA A 39 21.90 2.35 -7.26
CA ALA A 39 23.31 1.96 -7.36
C ALA A 39 24.26 3.06 -6.90
N LYS A 40 23.97 4.34 -7.16
CA LYS A 40 24.75 5.48 -6.64
C LYS A 40 24.73 5.53 -5.11
N ASP A 41 23.64 5.08 -4.50
CA ASP A 41 23.47 5.03 -3.04
C ASP A 41 24.03 3.72 -2.43
N GLY A 42 24.66 2.85 -3.24
CA GLY A 42 25.36 1.64 -2.78
C GLY A 42 24.56 0.34 -2.90
N ALA A 43 23.38 0.35 -3.52
CA ALA A 43 22.69 -0.89 -3.87
C ALA A 43 23.40 -1.62 -5.03
N VAL A 44 23.23 -2.94 -5.09
CA VAL A 44 23.77 -3.77 -6.17
C VAL A 44 22.66 -4.10 -7.17
N PRO A 45 22.71 -3.61 -8.42
CA PRO A 45 21.75 -3.98 -9.43
C PRO A 45 21.77 -5.48 -9.75
N ALA A 46 20.59 -6.10 -9.83
CA ALA A 46 20.44 -7.45 -10.38
C ALA A 46 20.07 -7.38 -11.87
N GLN A 47 20.46 -8.38 -12.63
CA GLN A 47 20.19 -8.45 -14.07
C GLN A 47 18.71 -8.81 -14.34
N ASP A 48 18.18 -9.75 -13.56
CA ASP A 48 16.82 -10.27 -13.63
C ASP A 48 16.39 -10.86 -12.28
N GLY A 49 15.15 -11.33 -12.19
CA GLY A 49 14.63 -11.97 -10.98
C GLY A 49 15.37 -13.27 -10.63
N ALA A 50 15.75 -14.05 -11.62
CA ALA A 50 16.43 -15.32 -11.41
C ALA A 50 17.84 -15.09 -10.81
N SER A 51 18.61 -14.10 -11.29
CA SER A 51 19.92 -13.76 -10.73
C SER A 51 19.79 -13.19 -9.32
N LEU A 52 18.82 -12.32 -9.08
CA LEU A 52 18.54 -11.79 -7.74
C LEU A 52 18.18 -12.90 -6.77
N ALA A 53 17.35 -13.86 -7.17
CA ALA A 53 16.93 -14.98 -6.35
C ALA A 53 18.09 -15.95 -6.01
N ARG A 54 19.02 -16.18 -6.95
CA ARG A 54 20.21 -17.01 -6.66
C ARG A 54 21.10 -16.42 -5.58
N GLU A 55 21.20 -15.08 -5.55
CA GLU A 55 22.16 -14.36 -4.72
C GLU A 55 21.58 -13.87 -3.38
N CYS A 56 20.25 -13.98 -3.18
CA CYS A 56 19.57 -13.49 -1.97
C CYS A 56 18.88 -14.63 -1.21
N ASP A 57 18.87 -14.52 0.12
CA ASP A 57 18.15 -15.44 1.02
C ASP A 57 16.72 -14.98 1.24
N VAL A 58 16.52 -13.65 1.31
CA VAL A 58 15.22 -12.99 1.50
C VAL A 58 15.01 -11.97 0.38
N ILE A 59 13.90 -12.08 -0.33
CA ILE A 59 13.53 -11.17 -1.41
C ILE A 59 12.22 -10.45 -1.06
N MET A 60 12.28 -9.13 -0.96
CA MET A 60 11.11 -8.28 -0.73
C MET A 60 10.58 -7.74 -2.05
N LEU A 61 9.24 -7.68 -2.18
CA LEU A 61 8.54 -7.16 -3.36
C LEU A 61 7.61 -6.02 -2.92
N CYS A 62 7.59 -4.92 -3.67
CA CYS A 62 6.59 -3.88 -3.49
C CYS A 62 6.11 -3.40 -4.86
N LEU A 63 5.07 -4.04 -5.36
CA LEU A 63 4.57 -3.91 -6.72
C LEU A 63 3.12 -3.34 -6.73
N PRO A 64 2.58 -2.92 -7.89
CA PRO A 64 1.24 -2.34 -7.94
C PRO A 64 0.10 -3.32 -7.65
N ARG A 65 0.21 -4.58 -8.09
CA ARG A 65 -0.88 -5.58 -8.09
C ARG A 65 -0.36 -6.99 -7.86
N SER A 66 -1.22 -7.90 -7.38
CA SER A 66 -0.88 -9.33 -7.25
C SER A 66 -0.47 -9.97 -8.57
N ALA A 67 -1.06 -9.55 -9.70
CA ALA A 67 -0.63 -10.03 -11.03
C ALA A 67 0.82 -9.67 -11.35
N ASP A 68 1.28 -8.49 -10.93
CA ASP A 68 2.68 -8.06 -11.10
C ASP A 68 3.61 -8.86 -10.18
N VAL A 69 3.15 -9.18 -8.96
CA VAL A 69 3.87 -10.07 -8.03
C VAL A 69 3.99 -11.47 -8.62
N ARG A 70 2.88 -12.03 -9.13
CA ARG A 70 2.89 -13.34 -9.80
C ARG A 70 3.85 -13.36 -11.00
N ALA A 71 3.83 -12.32 -11.82
CA ALA A 71 4.75 -12.19 -12.95
C ALA A 71 6.22 -12.09 -12.52
N ALA A 72 6.52 -11.36 -11.44
CA ALA A 72 7.87 -11.24 -10.89
C ALA A 72 8.38 -12.57 -10.30
N ILE A 73 7.47 -13.38 -9.74
CA ILE A 73 7.84 -14.69 -9.17
C ILE A 73 7.92 -15.77 -10.26
N PHE A 74 6.87 -15.93 -11.07
CA PHE A 74 6.68 -17.10 -11.95
C PHE A 74 6.85 -16.79 -13.44
N GLY A 75 6.99 -15.53 -13.85
CA GLY A 75 7.20 -15.14 -15.24
C GLY A 75 8.59 -15.49 -15.77
N PRO A 76 8.83 -15.35 -17.07
CA PRO A 76 10.15 -15.60 -17.67
C PRO A 76 11.23 -14.72 -17.03
N GLY A 77 12.36 -15.33 -16.61
CA GLY A 77 13.43 -14.66 -15.85
C GLY A 77 13.01 -14.25 -14.43
N GLY A 78 11.88 -14.78 -13.94
CA GLY A 78 11.34 -14.50 -12.61
C GLY A 78 12.10 -15.21 -11.50
N LEU A 79 11.71 -14.89 -10.26
CA LEU A 79 12.37 -15.40 -9.06
C LEU A 79 12.44 -16.94 -9.03
N ILE A 80 11.39 -17.60 -9.50
CA ILE A 80 11.27 -19.07 -9.45
C ILE A 80 12.41 -19.81 -10.15
N GLU A 81 13.06 -19.19 -11.16
CA GLU A 81 14.18 -19.76 -11.88
C GLU A 81 15.50 -19.75 -11.10
N GLY A 82 15.56 -19.00 -9.99
CA GLY A 82 16.73 -18.88 -9.14
C GLY A 82 16.46 -19.16 -7.65
N LEU A 83 15.20 -19.32 -7.25
CA LEU A 83 14.86 -19.67 -5.87
C LEU A 83 15.20 -21.13 -5.56
N GLU A 84 15.73 -21.34 -4.36
CA GLU A 84 16.09 -22.64 -3.80
C GLU A 84 15.34 -22.89 -2.48
N PRO A 85 15.19 -24.16 -2.04
CA PRO A 85 14.56 -24.46 -0.76
C PRO A 85 15.16 -23.69 0.41
N GLY A 86 14.31 -23.19 1.30
CA GLY A 86 14.70 -22.39 2.47
C GLY A 86 14.77 -20.89 2.22
N LYS A 87 14.66 -20.41 0.97
CA LYS A 87 14.56 -18.96 0.68
C LYS A 87 13.18 -18.40 1.01
N ILE A 88 13.14 -17.11 1.32
CA ILE A 88 11.93 -16.41 1.76
C ILE A 88 11.60 -15.29 0.77
N VAL A 89 10.33 -15.25 0.35
CA VAL A 89 9.77 -14.15 -0.42
C VAL A 89 8.83 -13.35 0.48
N VAL A 90 8.96 -12.02 0.49
CA VAL A 90 8.17 -11.10 1.30
C VAL A 90 7.39 -10.17 0.38
N ASP A 91 6.07 -10.30 0.33
CA ASP A 91 5.22 -9.46 -0.50
C ASP A 91 4.68 -8.25 0.29
N GLN A 92 5.26 -7.07 0.06
CA GLN A 92 4.82 -5.79 0.64
C GLN A 92 3.78 -5.06 -0.22
N THR A 93 3.30 -5.67 -1.27
CA THR A 93 2.22 -5.16 -2.14
C THR A 93 0.90 -5.06 -1.36
N SER A 94 0.01 -4.15 -1.72
CA SER A 94 -1.40 -4.27 -1.32
C SER A 94 -2.10 -5.18 -2.30
N GLY A 95 -2.16 -6.48 -1.97
CA GLY A 95 -2.54 -7.56 -2.86
C GLY A 95 -3.90 -8.18 -2.55
N ASP A 96 -4.28 -9.14 -3.39
CA ASP A 96 -5.41 -10.04 -3.22
C ASP A 96 -4.99 -11.20 -2.30
N PRO A 97 -5.66 -11.42 -1.16
CA PRO A 97 -5.28 -12.48 -0.23
C PRO A 97 -5.43 -13.90 -0.80
N ASP A 98 -6.39 -14.12 -1.71
CA ASP A 98 -6.60 -15.44 -2.30
C ASP A 98 -5.50 -15.76 -3.32
N GLU A 99 -5.08 -14.80 -4.15
CA GLU A 99 -3.92 -14.92 -5.03
C GLU A 99 -2.63 -15.14 -4.22
N THR A 100 -2.48 -14.47 -3.10
CA THR A 100 -1.31 -14.63 -2.21
C THR A 100 -1.26 -16.04 -1.64
N ARG A 101 -2.38 -16.58 -1.17
CA ARG A 101 -2.46 -17.98 -0.69
C ARG A 101 -2.13 -18.98 -1.80
N ALA A 102 -2.62 -18.75 -3.02
CA ALA A 102 -2.32 -19.60 -4.16
C ALA A 102 -0.81 -19.58 -4.49
N MET A 103 -0.20 -18.39 -4.57
CA MET A 103 1.25 -18.26 -4.80
C MET A 103 2.07 -18.92 -3.68
N ALA A 104 1.65 -18.77 -2.43
CA ALA A 104 2.31 -19.39 -1.29
C ALA A 104 2.28 -20.92 -1.36
N ALA A 105 1.16 -21.52 -1.77
CA ALA A 105 1.04 -22.97 -1.95
C ALA A 105 1.98 -23.47 -3.07
N GLU A 106 2.02 -22.77 -4.21
CA GLU A 106 2.90 -23.12 -5.33
C GLU A 106 4.40 -23.03 -4.95
N LEU A 107 4.79 -22.03 -4.15
CA LEU A 107 6.17 -21.88 -3.65
C LEU A 107 6.52 -22.93 -2.59
N ALA A 108 5.57 -23.27 -1.71
CA ALA A 108 5.77 -24.28 -0.68
C ALA A 108 6.09 -25.65 -1.24
N GLU A 109 5.53 -26.04 -2.41
CA GLU A 109 5.88 -27.28 -3.12
C GLU A 109 7.38 -27.37 -3.48
N LYS A 110 8.05 -26.22 -3.53
CA LYS A 110 9.49 -26.11 -3.82
C LYS A 110 10.32 -25.79 -2.55
N GLY A 111 9.70 -25.85 -1.36
CA GLY A 111 10.39 -25.54 -0.10
C GLY A 111 10.71 -24.06 0.10
N ILE A 112 10.01 -23.16 -0.60
CA ILE A 112 10.15 -21.71 -0.52
C ILE A 112 8.98 -21.16 0.28
N THR A 113 9.23 -20.21 1.18
CA THR A 113 8.16 -19.58 1.97
C THR A 113 7.82 -18.19 1.45
N LEU A 114 6.53 -17.95 1.20
CA LEU A 114 5.97 -16.62 0.97
C LEU A 114 5.32 -16.12 2.25
N ILE A 115 5.56 -14.85 2.61
CA ILE A 115 4.78 -14.11 3.60
C ILE A 115 4.27 -12.81 2.99
N ASP A 116 3.08 -12.40 3.36
CA ASP A 116 2.54 -11.10 2.99
C ASP A 116 2.84 -10.06 4.08
N ALA A 117 3.34 -8.90 3.66
CA ALA A 117 3.79 -7.84 4.57
C ALA A 117 3.42 -6.43 4.08
N PRO A 118 2.15 -6.17 3.71
CA PRO A 118 1.73 -4.85 3.26
C PRO A 118 1.94 -3.78 4.33
N VAL A 119 2.06 -2.52 3.88
CA VAL A 119 2.42 -1.40 4.72
C VAL A 119 1.34 -0.31 4.74
N SER A 120 1.30 0.48 5.82
CA SER A 120 0.37 1.61 5.97
C SER A 120 1.05 2.82 6.60
N GLY A 121 0.94 3.99 5.94
CA GLY A 121 1.56 5.26 6.37
C GLY A 121 2.08 6.11 5.21
N GLY A 122 2.00 5.60 3.98
CA GLY A 122 2.46 6.28 2.77
C GLY A 122 3.99 6.38 2.65
N PRO A 123 4.50 6.89 1.52
CA PRO A 123 5.94 7.05 1.31
C PRO A 123 6.62 7.93 2.36
N ASP A 124 5.92 8.96 2.84
CA ASP A 124 6.45 9.86 3.88
C ASP A 124 6.64 9.13 5.22
N GLY A 125 5.67 8.26 5.59
CA GLY A 125 5.80 7.41 6.78
C GLY A 125 6.92 6.36 6.64
N ALA A 126 7.14 5.81 5.44
CA ALA A 126 8.26 4.92 5.17
C ALA A 126 9.59 5.64 5.31
N THR A 127 9.73 6.83 4.71
CA THR A 127 10.94 7.66 4.81
C THR A 127 11.23 8.05 6.26
N ALA A 128 10.21 8.43 7.02
CA ALA A 128 10.33 8.79 8.44
C ALA A 128 10.58 7.60 9.37
N GLY A 129 10.41 6.36 8.89
CA GLY A 129 10.54 5.16 9.73
C GLY A 129 9.39 4.97 10.72
N THR A 130 8.20 5.45 10.39
CA THR A 130 6.99 5.37 11.24
C THR A 130 5.87 4.56 10.60
N ILE A 131 6.13 3.93 9.47
CA ILE A 131 5.13 3.14 8.73
C ILE A 131 4.73 1.89 9.51
N ALA A 132 3.44 1.51 9.47
CA ALA A 132 3.01 0.23 10.01
C ALA A 132 3.26 -0.88 8.98
N ILE A 133 3.88 -1.98 9.41
CA ILE A 133 4.14 -3.20 8.63
C ILE A 133 3.25 -4.30 9.21
N MET A 134 2.33 -4.80 8.41
CA MET A 134 1.42 -5.90 8.77
C MET A 134 1.96 -7.15 8.10
N ALA A 135 2.48 -8.12 8.86
CA ALA A 135 3.07 -9.32 8.28
C ALA A 135 2.26 -10.56 8.66
N ALA A 136 2.08 -11.49 7.71
CA ALA A 136 1.38 -12.75 7.95
C ALA A 136 2.09 -13.92 7.27
N GLY A 137 2.06 -15.07 7.93
CA GLY A 137 2.73 -16.30 7.53
C GLY A 137 3.25 -17.06 8.75
N PRO A 138 4.02 -18.15 8.56
CA PRO A 138 4.56 -18.96 9.65
C PRO A 138 5.36 -18.10 10.66
N MET A 139 5.13 -18.34 11.95
CA MET A 139 5.72 -17.52 13.01
C MET A 139 7.24 -17.57 13.05
N ASP A 140 7.83 -18.73 12.81
CA ASP A 140 9.28 -18.93 12.76
C ASP A 140 9.93 -18.16 11.62
N VAL A 141 9.27 -18.10 10.46
CA VAL A 141 9.70 -17.29 9.31
C VAL A 141 9.51 -15.81 9.60
N PHE A 142 8.39 -15.41 10.22
CA PHE A 142 8.17 -14.04 10.64
C PHE A 142 9.28 -13.57 11.60
N GLU A 143 9.63 -14.32 12.64
CA GLU A 143 10.72 -13.97 13.56
C GLU A 143 12.08 -13.89 12.84
N THR A 144 12.30 -14.68 11.79
CA THR A 144 13.50 -14.64 10.97
C THR A 144 13.64 -13.32 10.21
N VAL A 145 12.53 -12.80 9.63
CA VAL A 145 12.55 -11.58 8.81
C VAL A 145 12.22 -10.31 9.59
N LYS A 146 11.69 -10.43 10.80
CA LYS A 146 11.31 -9.31 11.67
C LYS A 146 12.43 -8.28 11.89
N PRO A 147 13.71 -8.63 12.09
CA PRO A 147 14.78 -7.65 12.21
C PRO A 147 14.92 -6.74 10.98
N PHE A 148 14.60 -7.23 9.78
CA PHE A 148 14.60 -6.42 8.57
C PHE A 148 13.42 -5.44 8.56
N PHE A 149 12.23 -5.88 9.00
CA PHE A 149 11.08 -4.97 9.18
C PHE A 149 11.35 -3.90 10.22
N GLU A 150 11.94 -4.27 11.37
CA GLU A 150 12.29 -3.33 12.44
C GLU A 150 13.35 -2.30 12.01
N SER A 151 14.21 -2.62 11.04
CA SER A 151 15.13 -1.64 10.46
C SER A 151 14.41 -0.60 9.57
N ILE A 152 13.22 -0.93 9.08
CA ILE A 152 12.35 0.01 8.35
C ILE A 152 11.53 0.84 9.34
N SER A 153 10.87 0.20 10.32
CA SER A 153 9.98 0.84 11.30
C SER A 153 9.79 -0.03 12.53
N PRO A 154 9.67 0.54 13.74
CA PRO A 154 9.34 -0.23 14.95
C PRO A 154 7.89 -0.74 14.98
N ASN A 155 7.03 -0.29 14.08
CA ASN A 155 5.60 -0.63 14.05
C ASN A 155 5.37 -1.90 13.22
N VAL A 156 5.80 -3.05 13.72
CA VAL A 156 5.69 -4.36 13.07
C VAL A 156 4.67 -5.25 13.79
N PHE A 157 3.74 -5.81 13.03
CA PHE A 157 2.63 -6.60 13.58
C PHE A 157 2.53 -7.95 12.86
N HIS A 158 2.52 -9.06 13.61
CA HIS A 158 2.17 -10.37 13.07
C HIS A 158 0.65 -10.54 13.05
N CYS A 159 0.09 -10.86 11.88
CA CYS A 159 -1.34 -10.89 11.62
C CYS A 159 -1.92 -12.32 11.47
N GLY A 160 -1.14 -13.34 11.82
CA GLY A 160 -1.55 -14.74 11.71
C GLY A 160 -1.14 -15.40 10.39
N ASP A 161 -2.00 -16.25 9.84
CA ASP A 161 -1.71 -17.05 8.66
C ASP A 161 -1.59 -16.22 7.38
N ILE A 162 -0.90 -16.79 6.39
CA ILE A 162 -0.66 -16.21 5.08
C ILE A 162 -1.95 -15.63 4.45
N GLY A 163 -1.87 -14.43 3.90
CA GLY A 163 -2.97 -13.64 3.33
C GLY A 163 -3.72 -12.77 4.35
N ASN A 164 -3.58 -13.01 5.67
CA ASN A 164 -4.28 -12.22 6.69
C ASN A 164 -3.80 -10.77 6.76
N ALA A 165 -2.53 -10.51 6.48
CA ALA A 165 -2.03 -9.13 6.43
C ALA A 165 -2.62 -8.37 5.24
N HIS A 166 -2.77 -8.98 4.07
CA HIS A 166 -3.51 -8.40 2.94
C HIS A 166 -4.97 -8.14 3.30
N VAL A 167 -5.66 -9.09 3.96
CA VAL A 167 -7.03 -8.83 4.45
C VAL A 167 -7.07 -7.62 5.37
N LEU A 168 -6.17 -7.55 6.37
CA LEU A 168 -6.11 -6.40 7.30
C LEU A 168 -5.80 -5.09 6.58
N LYS A 169 -4.92 -5.13 5.57
CA LYS A 169 -4.63 -3.97 4.73
C LYS A 169 -5.87 -3.49 3.97
N LEU A 170 -6.65 -4.41 3.39
CA LEU A 170 -7.92 -4.08 2.70
C LEU A 170 -8.94 -3.51 3.69
N VAL A 171 -9.06 -4.04 4.90
CA VAL A 171 -9.90 -3.48 5.98
C VAL A 171 -9.48 -2.04 6.28
N ASN A 172 -8.19 -1.81 6.54
CA ASN A 172 -7.65 -0.47 6.82
C ASN A 172 -7.95 0.53 5.70
N ASN A 173 -7.67 0.15 4.44
CA ASN A 173 -7.83 1.07 3.31
C ASN A 173 -9.31 1.34 3.01
N THR A 174 -10.18 0.35 3.19
CA THR A 174 -11.64 0.52 3.05
C THR A 174 -12.17 1.51 4.09
N ILE A 175 -11.80 1.37 5.37
CA ILE A 175 -12.19 2.32 6.42
C ILE A 175 -11.68 3.72 6.08
N ALA A 176 -10.42 3.86 5.68
CA ALA A 176 -9.84 5.16 5.34
C ALA A 176 -10.56 5.82 4.14
N ALA A 177 -10.89 5.04 3.11
CA ALA A 177 -11.63 5.53 1.93
C ALA A 177 -13.06 5.96 2.30
N CYS A 178 -13.79 5.14 3.06
CA CYS A 178 -15.15 5.47 3.52
C CYS A 178 -15.16 6.73 4.40
N CYS A 179 -14.22 6.85 5.34
CA CYS A 179 -14.07 8.05 6.16
C CYS A 179 -13.79 9.29 5.31
N ARG A 180 -12.93 9.18 4.29
CA ARG A 180 -12.63 10.29 3.39
C ARG A 180 -13.87 10.79 2.66
N ILE A 181 -14.62 9.89 2.04
CA ILE A 181 -15.84 10.25 1.29
C ILE A 181 -16.90 10.83 2.23
N ALA A 182 -17.19 10.16 3.34
CA ALA A 182 -18.17 10.65 4.32
C ALA A 182 -17.78 12.04 4.88
N THR A 183 -16.49 12.28 5.13
CA THR A 183 -16.00 13.59 5.58
C THR A 183 -16.23 14.67 4.52
N LEU A 184 -15.91 14.40 3.25
CA LEU A 184 -16.11 15.36 2.16
C LEU A 184 -17.60 15.70 1.98
N GLU A 185 -18.48 14.71 1.97
CA GLU A 185 -19.93 14.94 1.85
C GLU A 185 -20.50 15.77 3.02
N ALA A 186 -20.15 15.40 4.27
CA ALA A 186 -20.62 16.11 5.46
C ALA A 186 -20.10 17.56 5.50
N VAL A 187 -18.85 17.78 5.16
CA VAL A 187 -18.24 19.12 5.13
C VAL A 187 -18.81 19.96 3.99
N ALA A 188 -19.11 19.37 2.82
CA ALA A 188 -19.79 20.06 1.73
C ALA A 188 -21.16 20.59 2.17
N MET A 189 -21.96 19.78 2.90
CA MET A 189 -23.21 20.23 3.50
C MET A 189 -22.98 21.43 4.44
N GLY A 190 -22.01 21.34 5.37
CA GLY A 190 -21.70 22.43 6.30
C GLY A 190 -21.30 23.72 5.59
N ARG A 191 -20.49 23.63 4.52
CA ARG A 191 -20.12 24.78 3.68
C ARG A 191 -21.34 25.45 3.04
N LYS A 192 -22.27 24.65 2.51
CA LYS A 192 -23.51 25.20 1.92
C LYS A 192 -24.40 25.90 2.95
N TYR A 193 -24.31 25.55 4.23
CA TYR A 193 -24.98 26.25 5.34
C TYR A 193 -24.17 27.39 5.95
N GLY A 194 -23.04 27.77 5.34
CA GLY A 194 -22.24 28.94 5.71
C GLY A 194 -21.16 28.71 6.76
N LEU A 195 -20.88 27.45 7.14
CA LEU A 195 -19.77 27.15 8.03
C LEU A 195 -18.43 27.22 7.28
N SER A 196 -17.42 27.80 7.91
CA SER A 196 -16.06 27.76 7.35
C SER A 196 -15.40 26.39 7.51
N LEU A 197 -14.53 26.04 6.58
CA LEU A 197 -13.80 24.76 6.61
C LEU A 197 -12.93 24.66 7.85
N GLU A 198 -12.28 25.76 8.24
CA GLU A 198 -11.42 25.87 9.42
C GLU A 198 -12.20 25.58 10.71
N LYS A 199 -13.40 26.22 10.85
CA LYS A 199 -14.22 26.00 12.05
C LYS A 199 -14.74 24.59 12.16
N MET A 200 -15.18 23.99 11.04
CA MET A 200 -15.59 22.59 11.03
C MET A 200 -14.44 21.67 11.40
N THR A 201 -13.24 21.88 10.81
CA THR A 201 -12.04 21.08 11.10
C THR A 201 -11.65 21.16 12.58
N GLU A 202 -11.63 22.39 13.15
CA GLU A 202 -11.34 22.60 14.56
C GLU A 202 -12.27 21.80 15.49
N VAL A 203 -13.57 21.90 15.25
CA VAL A 203 -14.58 21.27 16.11
C VAL A 203 -14.64 19.76 15.93
N ILE A 204 -14.63 19.28 14.68
CA ILE A 204 -14.71 17.85 14.39
C ILE A 204 -13.51 17.11 15.00
N ASN A 205 -12.30 17.68 14.91
CA ASN A 205 -11.10 17.04 15.47
C ASN A 205 -11.08 16.96 17.01
N LYS A 206 -12.01 17.65 17.68
CA LYS A 206 -12.25 17.54 19.13
C LYS A 206 -13.54 16.79 19.46
N SER A 207 -14.19 16.22 18.47
CA SER A 207 -15.52 15.58 18.57
C SER A 207 -15.50 14.14 18.07
N SER A 208 -16.61 13.43 18.23
CA SER A 208 -16.76 12.02 17.84
C SER A 208 -16.61 11.73 16.33
N GLY A 209 -16.73 12.75 15.48
CA GLY A 209 -16.52 12.63 14.03
C GLY A 209 -15.07 12.58 13.59
N ARG A 210 -14.12 12.71 14.55
CA ARG A 210 -12.68 12.67 14.28
C ARG A 210 -12.25 11.37 13.60
N ASN A 211 -11.45 11.51 12.54
CA ASN A 211 -10.90 10.38 11.78
C ASN A 211 -9.67 10.84 10.95
N GLY A 212 -9.00 9.90 10.28
CA GLY A 212 -7.79 10.21 9.51
C GLY A 212 -7.97 11.25 8.39
N ALA A 213 -9.18 11.39 7.83
CA ALA A 213 -9.45 12.43 6.85
C ALA A 213 -9.59 13.81 7.52
N THR A 214 -10.30 13.90 8.66
CA THR A 214 -10.46 15.17 9.36
C THR A 214 -9.15 15.68 9.94
N GLU A 215 -8.24 14.78 10.38
CA GLU A 215 -6.96 15.13 11.00
C GLU A 215 -5.86 15.49 9.98
N ARG A 216 -5.90 14.91 8.78
CA ARG A 216 -4.81 15.07 7.79
C ARG A 216 -5.27 15.73 6.50
N MET A 217 -6.43 15.33 5.94
CA MET A 217 -6.91 15.88 4.67
C MET A 217 -7.43 17.31 4.83
N LEU A 218 -8.33 17.55 5.79
CA LEU A 218 -8.95 18.87 5.93
C LEU A 218 -7.93 20.00 6.22
N PRO A 219 -6.94 19.82 7.13
CA PRO A 219 -5.90 20.85 7.33
C PRO A 219 -5.12 21.15 6.05
N LYS A 220 -4.69 20.13 5.31
CA LYS A 220 -3.98 20.34 4.04
C LYS A 220 -4.85 21.01 2.98
N MET A 221 -6.11 20.67 2.91
CA MET A 221 -7.06 21.35 2.01
C MET A 221 -7.21 22.84 2.35
N ILE A 222 -7.23 23.21 3.64
CA ILE A 222 -7.26 24.61 4.09
C ILE A 222 -5.99 25.34 3.66
N GLU A 223 -4.83 24.68 3.77
CA GLU A 223 -3.52 25.22 3.37
C GLU A 223 -3.34 25.27 1.83
N GLY A 224 -4.25 24.68 1.05
CA GLY A 224 -4.12 24.54 -0.41
C GLY A 224 -3.04 23.55 -0.84
N GLU A 225 -2.67 22.63 0.06
CA GLU A 225 -1.61 21.63 -0.17
C GLU A 225 -2.18 20.24 -0.42
N PRO A 226 -1.47 19.41 -1.21
CA PRO A 226 -1.85 18.01 -1.38
C PRO A 226 -1.85 17.24 -0.05
N SER A 227 -2.95 16.53 0.23
CA SER A 227 -3.10 15.73 1.45
C SER A 227 -2.61 14.29 1.31
N SER A 228 -2.44 13.84 0.07
CA SER A 228 -2.10 12.44 -0.23
C SER A 228 -1.24 12.32 -1.48
N LYS A 229 -0.19 11.51 -1.39
CA LYS A 229 0.60 11.04 -2.54
C LYS A 229 0.13 9.65 -3.03
N PHE A 230 -0.96 9.14 -2.47
CA PHE A 230 -1.49 7.82 -2.81
C PHE A 230 -2.32 7.90 -4.10
N ALA A 231 -1.99 7.06 -5.09
CA ALA A 231 -2.69 7.04 -6.35
C ALA A 231 -4.15 6.61 -6.18
N LEU A 232 -5.07 7.37 -6.78
CA LEU A 232 -6.51 7.11 -6.74
C LEU A 232 -6.84 5.72 -7.29
N ALA A 233 -6.19 5.32 -8.39
CA ALA A 233 -6.35 4.00 -8.99
C ALA A 233 -6.00 2.85 -8.02
N LEU A 234 -4.99 3.01 -7.16
CA LEU A 234 -4.61 2.01 -6.17
C LEU A 234 -5.64 1.93 -5.02
N MET A 235 -6.18 3.06 -4.57
CA MET A 235 -7.26 3.03 -3.58
C MET A 235 -8.54 2.39 -4.15
N LEU A 236 -8.89 2.72 -5.40
CA LEU A 236 -10.02 2.11 -6.10
C LEU A 236 -9.84 0.59 -6.23
N LYS A 237 -8.63 0.13 -6.58
CA LYS A 237 -8.28 -1.29 -6.59
C LYS A 237 -8.48 -1.93 -5.21
N ASP A 238 -7.95 -1.32 -4.14
CA ASP A 238 -8.02 -1.89 -2.79
C ASP A 238 -9.47 -2.00 -2.29
N VAL A 239 -10.28 -0.96 -2.48
CA VAL A 239 -11.72 -1.02 -2.13
C VAL A 239 -12.47 -2.03 -3.02
N GLY A 240 -12.07 -2.17 -4.29
CA GLY A 240 -12.58 -3.19 -5.19
C GLY A 240 -12.31 -4.61 -4.70
N LEU A 241 -11.07 -4.90 -4.30
CA LEU A 241 -10.68 -6.19 -3.69
C LEU A 241 -11.44 -6.44 -2.39
N ALA A 242 -11.57 -5.43 -1.52
CA ALA A 242 -12.31 -5.56 -0.27
C ALA A 242 -13.79 -5.87 -0.51
N THR A 243 -14.45 -5.20 -1.47
CA THR A 243 -15.86 -5.48 -1.79
C THR A 243 -16.06 -6.86 -2.40
N GLN A 244 -15.11 -7.35 -3.22
CA GLN A 244 -15.15 -8.71 -3.74
C GLN A 244 -14.93 -9.75 -2.64
N LEU A 245 -13.97 -9.51 -1.74
CA LEU A 245 -13.75 -10.37 -0.58
C LEU A 245 -14.99 -10.43 0.32
N GLY A 246 -15.68 -9.30 0.50
CA GLY A 246 -16.97 -9.25 1.21
C GLY A 246 -18.04 -10.14 0.56
N ILE A 247 -18.13 -10.15 -0.78
CA ILE A 247 -19.03 -11.06 -1.51
C ILE A 247 -18.64 -12.53 -1.21
N ASN A 248 -17.36 -12.86 -1.30
CA ASN A 248 -16.86 -14.22 -1.13
C ASN A 248 -17.12 -14.77 0.28
N CYS A 249 -17.01 -13.92 1.32
CA CYS A 249 -17.21 -14.33 2.72
C CYS A 249 -18.63 -14.01 3.28
N GLY A 250 -19.52 -13.42 2.47
CA GLY A 250 -20.90 -13.08 2.89
C GLY A 250 -21.00 -11.86 3.79
N ALA A 251 -19.96 -11.00 3.86
CA ALA A 251 -20.02 -9.73 4.61
C ALA A 251 -20.70 -8.63 3.78
N PRO A 252 -21.72 -7.91 4.33
CA PRO A 252 -22.37 -6.82 3.60
C PRO A 252 -21.44 -5.60 3.54
N MET A 253 -21.04 -5.18 2.32
CA MET A 253 -20.12 -4.08 2.08
C MET A 253 -20.86 -2.85 1.48
N LEU A 254 -22.00 -2.46 2.07
CA LEU A 254 -22.88 -1.41 1.51
C LEU A 254 -22.15 -0.07 1.36
N VAL A 255 -21.59 0.46 2.44
CA VAL A 255 -20.87 1.75 2.44
C VAL A 255 -19.65 1.71 1.53
N ALA A 256 -18.89 0.61 1.58
CA ALA A 256 -17.71 0.43 0.73
C ALA A 256 -18.07 0.39 -0.76
N ASN A 257 -19.21 -0.22 -1.14
CA ASN A 257 -19.67 -0.24 -2.54
C ASN A 257 -20.06 1.17 -3.04
N VAL A 258 -20.73 1.98 -2.22
CA VAL A 258 -21.00 3.38 -2.56
C VAL A 258 -19.70 4.17 -2.69
N THR A 259 -18.80 4.03 -1.72
CA THR A 259 -17.48 4.66 -1.75
C THR A 259 -16.69 4.27 -3.01
N ARG A 260 -16.68 2.99 -3.38
CA ARG A 260 -16.04 2.51 -4.61
C ARG A 260 -16.61 3.22 -5.86
N GLY A 261 -17.93 3.36 -5.96
CA GLY A 261 -18.58 4.06 -7.07
C GLY A 261 -18.15 5.53 -7.18
N LEU A 262 -18.02 6.23 -6.05
CA LEU A 262 -17.53 7.61 -6.02
C LEU A 262 -16.04 7.71 -6.41
N LEU A 263 -15.19 6.82 -5.90
CA LEU A 263 -13.78 6.77 -6.29
C LEU A 263 -13.62 6.44 -7.78
N GLN A 264 -14.45 5.55 -8.33
CA GLN A 264 -14.46 5.25 -9.76
C GLN A 264 -14.86 6.47 -10.60
N THR A 265 -15.86 7.23 -10.16
CA THR A 265 -16.28 8.46 -10.82
C THR A 265 -15.16 9.51 -10.80
N ALA A 266 -14.47 9.67 -9.65
CA ALA A 266 -13.35 10.56 -9.52
C ALA A 266 -12.19 10.15 -10.44
N HIS A 267 -11.86 8.86 -10.46
CA HIS A 267 -10.80 8.31 -11.32
C HIS A 267 -11.11 8.49 -12.81
N TYR A 268 -12.35 8.24 -13.24
CA TYR A 268 -12.77 8.45 -14.62
C TYR A 268 -12.59 9.91 -15.07
N LYS A 269 -12.88 10.87 -14.18
CA LYS A 269 -12.74 12.30 -14.48
C LYS A 269 -11.29 12.78 -14.48
N ALA A 270 -10.49 12.30 -13.54
CA ALA A 270 -9.14 12.81 -13.31
C ALA A 270 -8.04 12.03 -14.07
N GLY A 271 -8.29 10.77 -14.47
CA GLY A 271 -7.37 9.91 -15.20
C GLY A 271 -6.35 9.16 -14.34
N ASP A 272 -5.48 8.38 -15.00
CA ASP A 272 -4.59 7.40 -14.34
C ASP A 272 -3.50 8.04 -13.44
N GLY A 273 -3.10 9.28 -13.70
CA GLY A 273 -2.11 10.00 -12.89
C GLY A 273 -2.67 10.63 -11.61
N ALA A 274 -3.97 10.52 -11.37
CA ALA A 274 -4.68 11.15 -10.26
C ALA A 274 -4.25 10.59 -8.90
N ASN A 275 -4.14 11.46 -7.91
CA ASN A 275 -4.01 11.06 -6.51
C ASN A 275 -5.38 11.06 -5.80
N LEU A 276 -5.41 10.60 -4.56
CA LEU A 276 -6.66 10.43 -3.81
C LEU A 276 -7.37 11.77 -3.48
N ASP A 277 -6.70 12.91 -3.63
CA ASP A 277 -7.31 14.22 -3.39
C ASP A 277 -8.34 14.60 -4.46
N GLU A 278 -8.27 13.97 -5.65
CA GLU A 278 -9.25 14.16 -6.74
C GLU A 278 -10.68 13.70 -6.39
N ALA A 279 -10.86 13.02 -5.26
CA ALA A 279 -12.19 12.79 -4.72
C ALA A 279 -12.90 14.11 -4.30
N ALA A 280 -12.17 15.13 -3.84
CA ALA A 280 -12.75 16.39 -3.40
C ALA A 280 -13.39 17.18 -4.55
N PRO A 281 -12.73 17.45 -5.72
CA PRO A 281 -13.36 18.08 -6.87
C PRO A 281 -14.61 17.34 -7.38
N THR A 282 -14.66 16.03 -7.20
CA THR A 282 -15.84 15.24 -7.58
C THR A 282 -17.05 15.57 -6.70
N ILE A 283 -16.84 15.66 -5.38
CA ILE A 283 -17.89 16.06 -4.42
C ILE A 283 -18.27 17.53 -4.61
N GLU A 284 -17.30 18.42 -4.85
CA GLU A 284 -17.57 19.84 -5.17
C GLU A 284 -18.54 19.98 -6.36
N ALA A 285 -18.26 19.25 -7.44
CA ALA A 285 -19.10 19.27 -8.64
C ALA A 285 -20.51 18.71 -8.38
N MET A 286 -20.64 17.67 -7.57
CA MET A 286 -21.93 17.08 -7.21
C MET A 286 -22.75 18.02 -6.29
N ALA A 287 -22.07 18.76 -5.42
CA ALA A 287 -22.71 19.67 -4.46
C ALA A 287 -22.85 21.10 -4.98
N ASP A 288 -22.38 21.42 -6.18
CA ASP A 288 -22.31 22.78 -6.72
C ASP A 288 -21.73 23.78 -5.70
N MET A 289 -20.51 23.53 -5.25
CA MET A 289 -19.79 24.35 -4.26
C MET A 289 -18.29 24.13 -4.36
N LYS A 290 -17.52 24.97 -3.64
CA LYS A 290 -16.08 24.81 -3.44
C LYS A 290 -15.75 24.70 -1.95
N PHE A 291 -14.78 23.81 -1.61
CA PHE A 291 -14.30 23.68 -0.23
C PHE A 291 -13.49 24.89 0.19
N THR A 292 -12.62 25.34 -0.70
CA THR A 292 -11.83 26.59 -0.53
C THR A 292 -12.25 27.62 -1.57
N PRO A 293 -12.06 28.92 -1.28
CA PRO A 293 -12.40 30.02 -2.20
C PRO A 293 -11.72 29.89 -3.56
#